data_238009f9097be0f3649ae18df9127405
#
_entry.id   238009f9097be0f3649ae18df9127405
#
_cell.length_a   1.000
_cell.length_b   1.000
_cell.length_c   1.000
_cell.angle_alpha   90.00
_cell.angle_beta   90.00
_cell.angle_gamma   90.00
#
_symmetry.space_group_name_H-M   'P 1'
#
loop_
_entity.id
_entity.type
_entity.pdbx_description
1 polymer ?
#
loop_
_entity_poly.entity_id
_entity_poly.type
_entity_poly.pdbx_seq_one_letter_code
_entity_poly.pdbx_strand_id
1 'polypeptide(L)'
;MRTSATNPLRSLNFQRLCWANLLFWTFAFGLIPYLYLHFGGDFLITTGCILAFTVGLIVPGPFNAYIVERFSRKAVFLWSSILQGVCALALLEANLPLIYIYVLSVCFGVFFEFAQNALNNTIVNDLLLSSSRTLGDSLLSWFGRFGLPIGWLCVLYLPQLLGQPALTDALLFIPLCLSIFLVFCTKIPLKAPVKVQLISCDRFWRSCGWPLFLMCLVAAGIEGMLLALVLQTPISATVNNILFIGAGLLAAFFVRKTVFIEADDRAEMFVGLLLYLAALLLLAQPLSSIHNAAYALFGAGCGLTASRLLMYFLKLSGHCQRGTSQNTFMLGWRIGFAIGWSVVVFCYDGLSVSTLYYAGAGVVVGLLCVYLVLVHPWFNKHKDRDFRFKEV
;
A
#
# COMPACT_ATOMS: atom_id res chain seq x y z
N MET A 1 -28.64 -27.77 -18.61
CA MET A 1 -28.68 -27.07 -17.32
C MET A 1 -27.54 -26.04 -17.30
N ARG A 2 -27.79 -24.78 -17.53
CA ARG A 2 -26.83 -23.68 -17.27
C ARG A 2 -26.83 -23.47 -15.77
N THR A 3 -25.86 -24.06 -15.08
CA THR A 3 -25.53 -23.66 -13.71
C THR A 3 -25.28 -22.16 -13.73
N SER A 4 -26.08 -21.39 -13.00
CA SER A 4 -25.87 -19.96 -12.78
C SER A 4 -24.43 -19.77 -12.30
N ALA A 5 -23.56 -19.31 -13.19
CA ALA A 5 -22.18 -19.04 -12.87
C ALA A 5 -22.17 -17.98 -11.77
N THR A 6 -22.03 -18.41 -10.52
CA THR A 6 -21.90 -17.51 -9.37
C THR A 6 -20.74 -16.58 -9.64
N ASN A 7 -21.00 -15.28 -9.55
CA ASN A 7 -19.98 -14.25 -9.81
C ASN A 7 -18.73 -14.56 -8.97
N PRO A 8 -17.54 -14.83 -9.58
CA PRO A 8 -16.35 -15.28 -8.87
C PRO A 8 -15.89 -14.30 -7.79
N LEU A 9 -16.23 -13.00 -7.93
CA LEU A 9 -15.96 -11.97 -6.92
C LEU A 9 -16.83 -12.12 -5.65
N ARG A 10 -17.94 -12.86 -5.72
CA ARG A 10 -18.78 -13.18 -4.57
C ARG A 10 -18.40 -14.50 -3.91
N SER A 11 -17.43 -15.23 -4.44
CA SER A 11 -16.99 -16.49 -3.86
C SER A 11 -16.41 -16.28 -2.46
N LEU A 12 -16.71 -17.17 -1.53
CA LEU A 12 -16.20 -17.12 -0.16
C LEU A 12 -14.67 -17.11 -0.11
N ASN A 13 -14.02 -17.83 -1.02
CA ASN A 13 -12.55 -17.86 -1.10
C ASN A 13 -11.97 -16.50 -1.47
N PHE A 14 -12.56 -15.78 -2.44
CA PHE A 14 -12.11 -14.44 -2.79
C PHE A 14 -12.36 -13.42 -1.67
N GLN A 15 -13.52 -13.49 -1.01
CA GLN A 15 -13.81 -12.64 0.14
C GLN A 15 -12.80 -12.87 1.28
N ARG A 16 -12.46 -14.14 1.59
CA ARG A 16 -11.43 -14.46 2.58
C ARG A 16 -10.07 -13.84 2.23
N LEU A 17 -9.69 -13.82 0.95
CA LEU A 17 -8.45 -13.18 0.51
C LEU A 17 -8.49 -11.65 0.67
N CYS A 18 -9.63 -11.01 0.39
CA CYS A 18 -9.79 -9.58 0.61
C CYS A 18 -9.61 -9.23 2.11
N TRP A 19 -10.27 -9.98 2.99
CA TRP A 19 -10.12 -9.79 4.45
C TRP A 19 -8.71 -10.13 4.93
N ALA A 20 -8.10 -11.19 4.41
CA ALA A 20 -6.72 -11.52 4.73
C ALA A 20 -5.76 -10.40 4.32
N ASN A 21 -5.95 -9.80 3.15
CA ASN A 21 -5.14 -8.67 2.69
C ASN A 21 -5.33 -7.42 3.57
N LEU A 22 -6.58 -7.11 3.95
CA LEU A 22 -6.86 -6.03 4.89
C LEU A 22 -6.11 -6.24 6.21
N LEU A 23 -6.26 -7.40 6.82
CA LEU A 23 -5.65 -7.72 8.11
C LEU A 23 -4.11 -7.75 8.04
N PHE A 24 -3.57 -8.26 6.94
CA PHE A 24 -2.12 -8.26 6.70
C PHE A 24 -1.55 -6.83 6.64
N TRP A 25 -2.24 -5.93 5.93
CA TRP A 25 -1.85 -4.52 5.87
C TRP A 25 -2.14 -3.77 7.18
N THR A 26 -3.19 -4.13 7.91
CA THR A 26 -3.48 -3.62 9.26
C THR A 26 -2.30 -3.86 10.20
N PHE A 27 -1.74 -5.07 10.19
CA PHE A 27 -0.53 -5.39 10.95
C PHE A 27 0.67 -4.55 10.49
N ALA A 28 0.94 -4.51 9.20
CA ALA A 28 2.12 -3.82 8.67
C ALA A 28 2.08 -2.31 8.93
N PHE A 29 0.94 -1.66 8.72
CA PHE A 29 0.78 -0.23 9.02
C PHE A 29 0.70 0.06 10.53
N GLY A 30 0.13 -0.84 11.32
CA GLY A 30 0.10 -0.72 12.77
C GLY A 30 1.48 -0.79 13.40
N LEU A 31 2.43 -1.48 12.77
CA LEU A 31 3.80 -1.56 13.25
C LEU A 31 4.51 -0.19 13.25
N ILE A 32 4.17 0.72 12.34
CA ILE A 32 4.80 2.05 12.26
C ILE A 32 4.58 2.87 13.55
N PRO A 33 3.34 3.20 13.97
CA PRO A 33 3.12 3.93 15.21
C PRO A 33 3.51 3.11 16.44
N TYR A 34 3.46 1.77 16.36
CA TYR A 34 3.92 0.91 17.43
C TYR A 34 5.43 1.09 17.69
N LEU A 35 6.27 1.01 16.65
CA LEU A 35 7.71 1.21 16.77
C LEU A 35 8.04 2.63 17.28
N TYR A 36 7.32 3.64 16.81
CA TYR A 36 7.48 5.01 17.30
C TYR A 36 7.25 5.12 18.81
N LEU A 37 6.16 4.51 19.32
CA LEU A 37 5.90 4.48 20.75
C LEU A 37 6.91 3.63 21.52
N HIS A 38 7.28 2.46 20.98
CA HIS A 38 8.23 1.53 21.58
C HIS A 38 9.62 2.14 21.76
N PHE A 39 10.08 2.93 20.80
CA PHE A 39 11.34 3.67 20.87
C PHE A 39 11.21 5.04 21.58
N GLY A 40 10.20 5.23 22.40
CA GLY A 40 10.02 6.45 23.21
C GLY A 40 9.74 7.71 22.40
N GLY A 41 9.21 7.59 21.21
CA GLY A 41 8.95 8.72 20.30
C GLY A 41 10.15 9.12 19.45
N ASP A 42 11.19 8.30 19.37
CA ASP A 42 12.34 8.57 18.51
C ASP A 42 11.96 8.42 17.03
N PHE A 43 11.80 9.57 16.39
CA PHE A 43 11.39 9.64 15.00
C PHE A 43 12.50 9.22 14.03
N LEU A 44 13.79 9.41 14.41
CA LEU A 44 14.93 9.05 13.59
C LEU A 44 15.07 7.51 13.51
N ILE A 45 14.97 6.82 14.64
CA ILE A 45 15.03 5.34 14.68
C ILE A 45 13.86 4.76 13.88
N THR A 46 12.64 5.29 14.08
CA THR A 46 11.45 4.84 13.35
C THR A 46 11.61 5.03 11.83
N THR A 47 12.17 6.15 11.41
CA THR A 47 12.47 6.42 9.99
C THR A 47 13.52 5.46 9.45
N GLY A 48 14.57 5.18 10.22
CA GLY A 48 15.57 4.17 9.87
C GLY A 48 14.96 2.78 9.68
N CYS A 49 13.99 2.39 10.52
CA CYS A 49 13.24 1.14 10.36
C CYS A 49 12.42 1.12 9.04
N ILE A 50 11.75 2.23 8.69
CA ILE A 50 10.96 2.34 7.43
C ILE A 50 11.90 2.25 6.21
N LEU A 51 13.04 2.92 6.25
CA LEU A 51 14.05 2.83 5.17
C LEU A 51 14.62 1.42 5.05
N ALA A 52 15.01 0.80 6.17
CA ALA A 52 15.50 -0.57 6.21
C ALA A 52 14.46 -1.57 5.69
N PHE A 53 13.20 -1.43 6.11
CA PHE A 53 12.07 -2.19 5.57
C PHE A 53 11.96 -2.01 4.05
N THR A 54 12.09 -0.79 3.54
CA THR A 54 11.99 -0.51 2.10
C THR A 54 13.13 -1.17 1.32
N VAL A 55 14.35 -1.19 1.86
CA VAL A 55 15.46 -1.97 1.29
C VAL A 55 15.10 -3.46 1.24
N GLY A 56 14.50 -3.99 2.31
CA GLY A 56 14.01 -5.36 2.38
C GLY A 56 12.97 -5.72 1.32
N LEU A 57 12.17 -4.76 0.85
CA LEU A 57 11.21 -4.98 -0.24
C LEU A 57 11.89 -5.14 -1.61
N ILE A 58 13.06 -4.53 -1.81
CA ILE A 58 13.78 -4.55 -3.08
C ILE A 58 14.61 -5.83 -3.22
N VAL A 59 15.28 -6.24 -2.12
CA VAL A 59 16.22 -7.39 -2.11
C VAL A 59 15.62 -8.68 -2.69
N PRO A 60 14.41 -9.12 -2.33
CA PRO A 60 13.85 -10.38 -2.86
C PRO A 60 13.31 -10.25 -4.28
N GLY A 61 13.22 -9.05 -4.83
CA GLY A 61 12.59 -8.77 -6.12
C GLY A 61 13.03 -9.70 -7.26
N PRO A 62 14.32 -9.85 -7.54
CA PRO A 62 14.81 -10.74 -8.59
C PRO A 62 14.47 -12.23 -8.38
N PHE A 63 14.18 -12.65 -7.15
CA PHE A 63 13.86 -14.03 -6.77
C PHE A 63 12.37 -14.31 -6.67
N ASN A 64 11.52 -13.28 -6.75
CA ASN A 64 10.07 -13.38 -6.57
C ASN A 64 9.44 -14.40 -7.52
N ALA A 65 9.80 -14.37 -8.82
CA ALA A 65 9.28 -15.31 -9.80
C ALA A 65 9.67 -16.77 -9.46
N TYR A 66 10.93 -16.99 -9.10
CA TYR A 66 11.42 -18.33 -8.75
C TYR A 66 10.70 -18.89 -7.51
N ILE A 67 10.60 -18.12 -6.44
CA ILE A 67 10.00 -18.59 -5.18
C ILE A 67 8.52 -18.90 -5.37
N VAL A 68 7.75 -18.01 -6.01
CA VAL A 68 6.30 -18.14 -6.17
C VAL A 68 5.91 -19.23 -7.19
N GLU A 69 6.76 -19.51 -8.18
CA GLU A 69 6.49 -20.56 -9.17
C GLU A 69 7.07 -21.93 -8.78
N ARG A 70 8.12 -21.96 -7.95
CA ARG A 70 8.76 -23.19 -7.48
C ARG A 70 8.02 -23.82 -6.31
N PHE A 71 7.54 -22.99 -5.37
CA PHE A 71 6.88 -23.44 -4.15
C PHE A 71 5.35 -23.24 -4.24
N SER A 72 4.63 -23.95 -3.38
CA SER A 72 3.19 -23.71 -3.23
C SER A 72 2.95 -22.27 -2.77
N ARG A 73 2.18 -21.50 -3.54
CA ARG A 73 1.88 -20.08 -3.27
C ARG A 73 1.29 -19.86 -1.89
N LYS A 74 0.43 -20.78 -1.46
CA LYS A 74 -0.15 -20.79 -0.12
C LYS A 74 0.92 -20.96 0.95
N ALA A 75 1.85 -21.90 0.76
CA ALA A 75 2.95 -22.13 1.68
C ALA A 75 3.89 -20.91 1.73
N VAL A 76 4.20 -20.28 0.59
CA VAL A 76 5.00 -19.05 0.53
C VAL A 76 4.36 -17.96 1.38
N PHE A 77 3.06 -17.70 1.21
CA PHE A 77 2.37 -16.71 2.04
C PHE A 77 2.43 -17.06 3.52
N LEU A 78 2.09 -18.29 3.90
CA LEU A 78 2.01 -18.70 5.30
C LEU A 78 3.37 -18.60 6.00
N TRP A 79 4.43 -19.18 5.41
CA TRP A 79 5.76 -19.16 6.01
C TRP A 79 6.35 -17.75 6.05
N SER A 80 6.19 -16.96 4.97
CA SER A 80 6.67 -15.59 4.97
C SER A 80 5.94 -14.72 5.99
N SER A 81 4.62 -14.89 6.17
CA SER A 81 3.87 -14.16 7.20
C SER A 81 4.26 -14.57 8.63
N ILE A 82 4.55 -15.85 8.87
CA ILE A 82 5.06 -16.32 10.17
C ILE A 82 6.44 -15.72 10.45
N LEU A 83 7.36 -15.80 9.49
CA LEU A 83 8.71 -15.23 9.65
C LEU A 83 8.68 -13.71 9.82
N GLN A 84 7.79 -13.03 9.12
CA GLN A 84 7.53 -11.61 9.31
C GLN A 84 7.07 -11.31 10.75
N GLY A 85 6.15 -12.12 11.29
CA GLY A 85 5.71 -12.01 12.68
C GLY A 85 6.86 -12.22 13.67
N VAL A 86 7.73 -13.20 13.42
CA VAL A 86 8.93 -13.45 14.25
C VAL A 86 9.88 -12.25 14.21
N CYS A 87 10.13 -11.65 13.03
CA CYS A 87 10.95 -10.44 12.94
C CYS A 87 10.32 -9.28 13.72
N ALA A 88 8.99 -9.09 13.61
CA ALA A 88 8.29 -8.07 14.38
C ALA A 88 8.41 -8.32 15.89
N LEU A 89 8.19 -9.55 16.37
CA LEU A 89 8.37 -9.90 17.79
C LEU A 89 9.80 -9.61 18.27
N ALA A 90 10.81 -9.95 17.46
CA ALA A 90 12.20 -9.66 17.79
C ALA A 90 12.48 -8.14 17.87
N LEU A 91 11.81 -7.32 17.04
CA LEU A 91 11.91 -5.85 17.10
C LEU A 91 11.35 -5.24 18.41
N LEU A 92 10.53 -5.98 19.15
CA LEU A 92 9.96 -5.54 20.43
C LEU A 92 10.89 -5.77 21.63
N GLU A 93 12.05 -6.40 21.42
CA GLU A 93 13.03 -6.59 22.48
C GLU A 93 13.68 -5.24 22.84
N ALA A 94 13.53 -4.82 24.08
CA ALA A 94 13.85 -3.46 24.55
C ALA A 94 15.36 -3.11 24.48
N ASN A 95 16.25 -4.09 24.48
CA ASN A 95 17.70 -3.89 24.62
C ASN A 95 18.50 -4.24 23.35
N LEU A 96 17.86 -4.20 22.17
CA LEU A 96 18.54 -4.51 20.93
C LEU A 96 19.49 -3.38 20.51
N PRO A 97 20.75 -3.68 20.13
CA PRO A 97 21.61 -2.72 19.45
C PRO A 97 20.96 -2.23 18.13
N LEU A 98 21.14 -0.95 17.82
CA LEU A 98 20.51 -0.29 16.67
C LEU A 98 20.72 -1.03 15.34
N ILE A 99 21.91 -1.62 15.15
CA ILE A 99 22.19 -2.39 13.92
C ILE A 99 21.28 -3.61 13.77
N TYR A 100 20.94 -4.31 14.87
CA TYR A 100 20.02 -5.45 14.81
C TYR A 100 18.59 -5.01 14.52
N ILE A 101 18.16 -3.84 15.03
CA ILE A 101 16.85 -3.26 14.72
C ILE A 101 16.72 -3.05 13.21
N TYR A 102 17.73 -2.47 12.57
CA TYR A 102 17.70 -2.25 11.12
C TYR A 102 17.79 -3.55 10.32
N VAL A 103 18.64 -4.51 10.73
CA VAL A 103 18.70 -5.83 10.08
C VAL A 103 17.37 -6.56 10.18
N LEU A 104 16.73 -6.57 11.35
CA LEU A 104 15.40 -7.17 11.52
C LEU A 104 14.35 -6.47 10.67
N SER A 105 14.42 -5.14 10.54
CA SER A 105 13.53 -4.36 9.66
C SER A 105 13.71 -4.72 8.18
N VAL A 106 14.95 -4.96 7.73
CA VAL A 106 15.23 -5.49 6.38
C VAL A 106 14.62 -6.88 6.22
N CYS A 107 14.85 -7.79 7.17
CA CYS A 107 14.29 -9.15 7.12
C CYS A 107 12.76 -9.12 7.10
N PHE A 108 12.15 -8.26 7.92
CA PHE A 108 10.71 -8.02 7.91
C PHE A 108 10.22 -7.59 6.52
N GLY A 109 10.94 -6.68 5.84
CA GLY A 109 10.64 -6.25 4.47
C GLY A 109 10.72 -7.38 3.45
N VAL A 110 11.76 -8.23 3.53
CA VAL A 110 11.93 -9.40 2.66
C VAL A 110 10.73 -10.35 2.77
N PHE A 111 10.36 -10.73 3.99
CA PHE A 111 9.25 -11.65 4.20
C PHE A 111 7.89 -10.99 3.84
N PHE A 112 7.74 -9.71 4.11
CA PHE A 112 6.56 -8.96 3.68
C PHE A 112 6.40 -9.01 2.16
N GLU A 113 7.47 -8.79 1.38
CA GLU A 113 7.40 -8.80 -0.08
C GLU A 113 7.02 -10.17 -0.63
N PHE A 114 7.60 -11.27 -0.10
CA PHE A 114 7.21 -12.62 -0.51
C PHE A 114 5.75 -12.92 -0.19
N ALA A 115 5.25 -12.55 0.99
CA ALA A 115 3.86 -12.75 1.37
C ALA A 115 2.91 -11.94 0.45
N GLN A 116 3.22 -10.67 0.23
CA GLN A 116 2.41 -9.81 -0.65
C GLN A 116 2.41 -10.28 -2.10
N ASN A 117 3.56 -10.68 -2.63
CA ASN A 117 3.65 -11.20 -3.99
C ASN A 117 2.85 -12.50 -4.14
N ALA A 118 2.94 -13.40 -3.16
CA ALA A 118 2.12 -14.62 -3.16
C ALA A 118 0.63 -14.29 -3.12
N LEU A 119 0.18 -13.40 -2.25
CA LEU A 119 -1.24 -13.07 -2.06
C LEU A 119 -1.81 -12.29 -3.24
N ASN A 120 -1.26 -11.13 -3.53
CA ASN A 120 -1.83 -10.17 -4.48
C ASN A 120 -1.57 -10.54 -5.94
N ASN A 121 -0.35 -10.99 -6.24
CA ASN A 121 0.08 -11.16 -7.63
C ASN A 121 -0.16 -12.57 -8.16
N THR A 122 -0.47 -13.53 -7.30
CA THR A 122 -0.59 -14.93 -7.71
C THR A 122 -1.88 -15.61 -7.26
N ILE A 123 -2.15 -15.70 -5.96
CA ILE A 123 -3.30 -16.45 -5.44
C ILE A 123 -4.62 -15.87 -5.96
N VAL A 124 -4.75 -14.54 -5.98
CA VAL A 124 -5.95 -13.86 -6.50
C VAL A 124 -6.14 -14.14 -7.98
N ASN A 125 -5.06 -14.09 -8.75
CA ASN A 125 -5.11 -14.36 -10.19
C ASN A 125 -5.45 -15.82 -10.53
N ASP A 126 -5.15 -16.76 -9.65
CA ASP A 126 -5.51 -18.17 -9.81
C ASP A 126 -6.98 -18.45 -9.49
N LEU A 127 -7.56 -17.68 -8.56
CA LEU A 127 -8.96 -17.85 -8.16
C LEU A 127 -9.94 -17.15 -9.10
N LEU A 128 -9.49 -16.09 -9.78
CA LEU A 128 -10.37 -15.27 -10.61
C LEU A 128 -10.26 -15.63 -12.09
N LEU A 129 -11.41 -15.63 -12.76
CA LEU A 129 -11.49 -15.72 -14.21
C LEU A 129 -10.82 -14.49 -14.85
N SER A 130 -10.25 -14.66 -16.04
CA SER A 130 -9.53 -13.60 -16.76
C SER A 130 -10.32 -12.28 -16.90
N SER A 131 -11.64 -12.39 -17.11
CA SER A 131 -12.55 -11.24 -17.23
C SER A 131 -12.78 -10.46 -15.95
N SER A 132 -12.62 -11.10 -14.77
CA SER A 132 -12.89 -10.50 -13.45
C SER A 132 -11.62 -10.10 -12.68
N ARG A 133 -10.43 -10.46 -13.20
CA ARG A 133 -9.14 -10.21 -12.51
C ARG A 133 -8.90 -8.73 -12.22
N THR A 134 -9.13 -7.84 -13.18
CA THR A 134 -8.91 -6.40 -12.99
C THR A 134 -9.76 -5.82 -11.87
N LEU A 135 -11.03 -6.23 -11.79
CA LEU A 135 -11.92 -5.82 -10.69
C LEU A 135 -11.48 -6.44 -9.37
N GLY A 136 -11.05 -7.70 -9.39
CA GLY A 136 -10.54 -8.39 -8.21
C GLY A 136 -9.28 -7.74 -7.64
N ASP A 137 -8.29 -7.45 -8.48
CA ASP A 137 -7.06 -6.75 -8.08
C ASP A 137 -7.36 -5.36 -7.51
N SER A 138 -8.31 -4.64 -8.14
CA SER A 138 -8.77 -3.34 -7.63
C SER A 138 -9.43 -3.46 -6.26
N LEU A 139 -10.35 -4.40 -6.06
CA LEU A 139 -11.00 -4.62 -4.76
C LEU A 139 -9.99 -5.01 -3.69
N LEU A 140 -9.10 -5.95 -3.99
CA LEU A 140 -8.06 -6.37 -3.07
C LEU A 140 -7.17 -5.22 -2.63
N SER A 141 -6.80 -4.33 -3.57
CA SER A 141 -6.01 -3.13 -3.29
C SER A 141 -6.75 -2.15 -2.36
N TRP A 142 -8.07 -1.99 -2.50
CA TRP A 142 -8.86 -1.17 -1.59
C TRP A 142 -8.87 -1.74 -0.16
N PHE A 143 -9.04 -3.05 -0.01
CA PHE A 143 -8.96 -3.69 1.29
C PHE A 143 -7.58 -3.47 1.93
N GLY A 144 -6.49 -3.58 1.17
CA GLY A 144 -5.15 -3.28 1.68
C GLY A 144 -4.99 -1.84 2.18
N ARG A 145 -5.56 -0.85 1.47
CA ARG A 145 -5.49 0.57 1.88
C ARG A 145 -6.24 0.87 3.17
N PHE A 146 -7.40 0.23 3.38
CA PHE A 146 -8.11 0.36 4.65
C PHE A 146 -7.31 -0.18 5.83
N GLY A 147 -6.31 -1.03 5.58
CA GLY A 147 -5.38 -1.49 6.61
C GLY A 147 -4.60 -0.35 7.29
N LEU A 148 -4.33 0.77 6.58
CA LEU A 148 -3.62 1.92 7.14
C LEU A 148 -4.38 2.55 8.33
N PRO A 149 -5.58 3.12 8.15
CA PRO A 149 -6.29 3.73 9.26
C PRO A 149 -6.65 2.71 10.35
N ILE A 150 -7.03 1.49 9.98
CA ILE A 150 -7.38 0.45 10.96
C ILE A 150 -6.16 0.05 11.78
N GLY A 151 -4.99 -0.14 11.17
CA GLY A 151 -3.76 -0.51 11.88
C GLY A 151 -3.32 0.54 12.89
N TRP A 152 -3.35 1.82 12.50
CA TRP A 152 -3.03 2.92 13.41
C TRP A 152 -4.03 3.01 14.57
N LEU A 153 -5.33 2.87 14.30
CA LEU A 153 -6.36 2.89 15.34
C LEU A 153 -6.26 1.69 16.29
N CYS A 154 -5.91 0.51 15.79
CA CYS A 154 -5.69 -0.66 16.64
C CYS A 154 -4.56 -0.44 17.65
N VAL A 155 -3.51 0.27 17.27
CA VAL A 155 -2.34 0.50 18.13
C VAL A 155 -2.51 1.73 19.02
N LEU A 156 -3.03 2.84 18.46
CA LEU A 156 -3.08 4.12 19.17
C LEU A 156 -4.36 4.32 19.98
N TYR A 157 -5.51 3.87 19.48
CA TYR A 157 -6.82 4.17 20.08
C TYR A 157 -7.39 3.04 20.93
N LEU A 158 -7.36 1.79 20.45
CA LEU A 158 -8.00 0.68 21.16
C LEU A 158 -7.42 0.41 22.56
N PRO A 159 -6.08 0.44 22.79
CA PRO A 159 -5.53 0.25 24.13
C PRO A 159 -5.98 1.32 25.12
N GLN A 160 -6.13 2.58 24.63
CA GLN A 160 -6.63 3.69 25.46
C GLN A 160 -8.12 3.52 25.79
N LEU A 161 -8.92 3.14 24.78
CA LEU A 161 -10.36 2.91 24.96
C LEU A 161 -10.65 1.78 25.96
N LEU A 162 -9.84 0.71 25.91
CA LEU A 162 -9.98 -0.44 26.81
C LEU A 162 -9.34 -0.21 28.18
N GLY A 163 -8.59 0.89 28.36
CA GLY A 163 -7.85 1.18 29.59
C GLY A 163 -6.74 0.17 29.93
N GLN A 164 -6.26 -0.57 28.93
CA GLN A 164 -5.29 -1.66 29.10
C GLN A 164 -4.14 -1.52 28.08
N PRO A 165 -3.11 -0.72 28.40
CA PRO A 165 -1.98 -0.53 27.48
C PRO A 165 -1.23 -1.84 27.15
N ALA A 166 -1.24 -2.83 28.07
CA ALA A 166 -0.63 -4.14 27.83
C ALA A 166 -1.25 -4.95 26.68
N LEU A 167 -2.46 -4.56 26.21
CA LEU A 167 -3.09 -5.20 25.05
C LEU A 167 -2.54 -4.71 23.72
N THR A 168 -1.70 -3.69 23.68
CA THR A 168 -1.19 -3.11 22.44
C THR A 168 -0.48 -4.15 21.58
N ASP A 169 0.35 -5.01 22.20
CA ASP A 169 1.07 -6.07 21.51
C ASP A 169 0.10 -7.09 20.90
N ALA A 170 -0.89 -7.54 21.68
CA ALA A 170 -1.90 -8.47 21.19
C ALA A 170 -2.72 -7.86 20.04
N LEU A 171 -3.14 -6.61 20.16
CA LEU A 171 -3.91 -5.89 19.13
C LEU A 171 -3.10 -5.69 17.84
N LEU A 172 -1.78 -5.58 17.93
CA LEU A 172 -0.90 -5.56 16.79
C LEU A 172 -0.84 -6.92 16.09
N PHE A 173 -0.67 -8.04 16.80
CA PHE A 173 -0.44 -9.36 16.21
C PHE A 173 -1.72 -10.11 15.82
N ILE A 174 -2.87 -9.85 16.45
CA ILE A 174 -4.16 -10.48 16.10
C ILE A 174 -4.47 -10.36 14.59
N PRO A 175 -4.33 -9.21 13.94
CA PRO A 175 -4.59 -9.11 12.50
C PRO A 175 -3.71 -10.04 11.67
N LEU A 176 -2.42 -10.18 11.99
CA LEU A 176 -1.52 -11.09 11.29
C LEU A 176 -1.96 -12.55 11.45
N CYS A 177 -2.26 -12.98 12.68
CA CYS A 177 -2.72 -14.34 12.97
C CYS A 177 -4.03 -14.66 12.22
N LEU A 178 -4.98 -13.72 12.21
CA LEU A 178 -6.24 -13.88 11.49
C LEU A 178 -6.02 -13.90 9.97
N SER A 179 -5.10 -13.10 9.44
CA SER A 179 -4.74 -13.12 8.02
C SER A 179 -4.18 -14.50 7.62
N ILE A 180 -3.23 -15.03 8.39
CA ILE A 180 -2.66 -16.38 8.20
C ILE A 180 -3.78 -17.43 8.24
N PHE A 181 -4.67 -17.37 9.23
CA PHE A 181 -5.79 -18.30 9.37
C PHE A 181 -6.75 -18.25 8.17
N LEU A 182 -7.12 -17.05 7.69
CA LEU A 182 -8.02 -16.92 6.54
C LEU A 182 -7.42 -17.50 5.26
N VAL A 183 -6.13 -17.27 5.01
CA VAL A 183 -5.45 -17.88 3.84
C VAL A 183 -5.30 -19.38 4.03
N PHE A 184 -5.02 -19.85 5.25
CA PHE A 184 -4.98 -21.29 5.56
C PHE A 184 -6.32 -21.97 5.25
N CYS A 185 -7.45 -21.36 5.58
CA CYS A 185 -8.79 -21.88 5.31
C CYS A 185 -9.23 -21.71 3.84
N THR A 186 -8.49 -20.98 3.01
CA THR A 186 -8.85 -20.76 1.61
C THR A 186 -8.41 -21.92 0.75
N LYS A 187 -9.35 -22.45 -0.06
CA LYS A 187 -9.03 -23.50 -1.07
C LYS A 187 -8.46 -22.82 -2.31
N ILE A 188 -7.19 -23.07 -2.59
CA ILE A 188 -6.47 -22.53 -3.74
C ILE A 188 -6.22 -23.67 -4.71
N PRO A 189 -6.49 -23.50 -6.03
CA PRO A 189 -6.17 -24.51 -7.03
C PRO A 189 -4.66 -24.82 -7.02
N LEU A 190 -4.32 -26.10 -7.05
CA LEU A 190 -2.93 -26.52 -7.21
C LEU A 190 -2.47 -26.16 -8.63
N LYS A 191 -1.36 -25.46 -8.73
CA LYS A 191 -0.68 -25.19 -9.98
C LYS A 191 0.61 -26.02 -10.03
N ALA A 192 0.84 -26.66 -11.15
CA ALA A 192 2.07 -27.40 -11.37
C ALA A 192 3.28 -26.44 -11.31
N PRO A 193 4.38 -26.85 -10.65
CA PRO A 193 5.61 -26.06 -10.65
C PRO A 193 6.12 -25.84 -12.08
N VAL A 194 6.47 -24.60 -12.40
CA VAL A 194 7.05 -24.26 -13.70
C VAL A 194 8.56 -24.05 -13.53
N LYS A 195 9.35 -24.50 -14.50
CA LYS A 195 10.78 -24.18 -14.51
C LYS A 195 10.97 -22.70 -14.82
N VAL A 196 11.45 -21.95 -13.85
CA VAL A 196 11.74 -20.51 -13.95
C VAL A 196 13.20 -20.27 -13.62
N GLN A 197 13.80 -19.27 -14.24
CA GLN A 197 15.15 -18.83 -13.91
C GLN A 197 15.21 -18.31 -12.46
N LEU A 198 16.33 -18.54 -11.77
CA LEU A 198 16.53 -18.11 -10.39
C LEU A 198 16.43 -16.60 -10.25
N ILE A 199 17.01 -15.87 -11.19
CA ILE A 199 17.02 -14.39 -11.23
C ILE A 199 16.21 -13.94 -12.44
N SER A 200 15.17 -13.16 -12.20
CA SER A 200 14.27 -12.66 -13.24
C SER A 200 13.65 -11.33 -12.83
N CYS A 201 13.39 -10.44 -13.80
CA CYS A 201 12.59 -9.24 -13.56
C CYS A 201 11.08 -9.53 -13.55
N ASP A 202 10.67 -10.75 -13.92
CA ASP A 202 9.27 -11.14 -13.86
C ASP A 202 8.76 -11.12 -12.41
N ARG A 203 7.50 -10.73 -12.21
CA ARG A 203 6.87 -10.52 -10.90
C ARG A 203 7.58 -9.53 -9.98
N PHE A 204 8.50 -8.73 -10.52
CA PHE A 204 9.22 -7.70 -9.79
C PHE A 204 9.11 -6.34 -10.47
N TRP A 205 9.66 -6.17 -11.67
CA TRP A 205 9.81 -4.88 -12.32
C TRP A 205 9.41 -4.91 -13.79
N ARG A 206 8.58 -3.95 -14.21
CA ARG A 206 8.22 -3.71 -15.60
C ARG A 206 8.79 -2.37 -16.09
N SER A 207 9.80 -2.43 -16.92
CA SER A 207 10.53 -1.26 -17.42
C SER A 207 9.67 -0.29 -18.26
N CYS A 208 8.68 -0.79 -19.02
CA CYS A 208 7.83 0.06 -19.83
C CYS A 208 6.88 0.96 -19.02
N GLY A 209 6.73 0.75 -17.71
CA GLY A 209 5.87 1.52 -16.82
C GLY A 209 6.56 2.67 -16.08
N TRP A 210 7.80 3.04 -16.44
CA TRP A 210 8.58 4.02 -15.69
C TRP A 210 7.91 5.41 -15.48
N PRO A 211 7.14 5.99 -16.44
CA PRO A 211 6.49 7.28 -16.17
C PRO A 211 5.41 7.18 -15.09
N LEU A 212 4.66 6.05 -15.10
CA LEU A 212 3.68 5.78 -14.04
C LEU A 212 4.35 5.47 -12.70
N PHE A 213 5.52 4.82 -12.72
CA PHE A 213 6.31 4.56 -11.53
C PHE A 213 6.75 5.85 -10.84
N LEU A 214 7.25 6.82 -11.60
CA LEU A 214 7.60 8.14 -11.06
C LEU A 214 6.38 8.88 -10.50
N MET A 215 5.22 8.78 -11.17
CA MET A 215 3.96 9.32 -10.64
C MET A 215 3.59 8.68 -9.30
N CYS A 216 3.70 7.34 -9.19
CA CYS A 216 3.45 6.63 -7.94
C CYS A 216 4.41 7.08 -6.83
N LEU A 217 5.69 7.19 -7.16
CA LEU A 217 6.73 7.58 -6.21
C LEU A 217 6.46 8.96 -5.61
N VAL A 218 6.12 9.95 -6.44
CA VAL A 218 5.84 11.31 -5.97
C VAL A 218 4.51 11.36 -5.20
N ALA A 219 3.44 10.72 -5.71
CA ALA A 219 2.14 10.70 -5.02
C ALA A 219 2.22 10.04 -3.65
N ALA A 220 2.91 8.91 -3.55
CA ALA A 220 3.14 8.21 -2.29
C ALA A 220 4.12 8.96 -1.37
N GLY A 221 5.05 9.76 -1.94
CA GLY A 221 5.91 10.65 -1.17
C GLY A 221 5.10 11.70 -0.40
N ILE A 222 4.07 12.26 -1.00
CA ILE A 222 3.15 13.18 -0.32
C ILE A 222 2.40 12.47 0.81
N GLU A 223 1.99 11.20 0.60
CA GLU A 223 1.35 10.40 1.65
C GLU A 223 2.30 10.13 2.82
N GLY A 224 3.54 9.70 2.53
CA GLY A 224 4.56 9.45 3.54
C GLY A 224 4.90 10.71 4.34
N MET A 225 5.08 11.85 3.68
CA MET A 225 5.32 13.15 4.33
C MET A 225 4.17 13.52 5.28
N LEU A 226 2.93 13.42 4.83
CA LEU A 226 1.78 13.80 5.65
C LEU A 226 1.61 12.86 6.86
N LEU A 227 1.74 11.55 6.67
CA LEU A 227 1.63 10.59 7.77
C LEU A 227 2.77 10.73 8.78
N ALA A 228 3.97 11.09 8.34
CA ALA A 228 5.08 11.43 9.23
C ALA A 228 4.75 12.64 10.11
N LEU A 229 4.18 13.69 9.53
CA LEU A 229 3.73 14.88 10.28
C LEU A 229 2.58 14.56 11.24
N VAL A 230 1.63 13.71 10.82
CA VAL A 230 0.52 13.26 11.67
C VAL A 230 1.04 12.50 12.90
N LEU A 231 2.04 11.64 12.74
CA LEU A 231 2.58 10.85 13.85
C LEU A 231 3.29 11.71 14.90
N GLN A 232 3.80 12.89 14.52
CA GLN A 232 4.44 13.83 15.46
C GLN A 232 3.43 14.67 16.25
N THR A 233 2.14 14.59 15.93
CA THR A 233 1.10 15.26 16.72
C THR A 233 0.79 14.46 18.01
N PRO A 234 0.21 15.08 19.06
CA PRO A 234 -0.25 14.35 20.23
C PRO A 234 -1.15 13.19 19.86
N ILE A 235 -1.08 12.07 20.59
CA ILE A 235 -1.77 10.81 20.25
C ILE A 235 -3.28 11.00 19.98
N SER A 236 -3.95 11.83 20.80
CA SER A 236 -5.38 12.13 20.59
C SER A 236 -5.66 12.84 19.26
N ALA A 237 -4.79 13.76 18.86
CA ALA A 237 -4.87 14.42 17.57
C ALA A 237 -4.52 13.45 16.43
N THR A 238 -3.49 12.62 16.60
CA THR A 238 -3.13 11.58 15.63
C THR A 238 -4.30 10.65 15.36
N VAL A 239 -4.97 10.14 16.41
CA VAL A 239 -6.15 9.28 16.29
C VAL A 239 -7.26 9.97 15.51
N ASN A 240 -7.57 11.24 15.87
CA ASN A 240 -8.59 12.02 15.17
C ASN A 240 -8.24 12.21 13.68
N ASN A 241 -6.99 12.58 13.38
CA ASN A 241 -6.53 12.79 12.01
C ASN A 241 -6.65 11.51 11.16
N ILE A 242 -6.26 10.38 11.72
CA ILE A 242 -6.36 9.07 11.06
C ILE A 242 -7.81 8.63 10.85
N LEU A 243 -8.72 8.93 11.76
CA LEU A 243 -10.16 8.68 11.58
C LEU A 243 -10.69 9.46 10.35
N PHE A 244 -10.33 10.74 10.21
CA PHE A 244 -10.75 11.53 9.06
C PHE A 244 -10.09 11.06 7.75
N ILE A 245 -8.82 10.66 7.75
CA ILE A 245 -8.16 10.02 6.60
C ILE A 245 -8.92 8.75 6.20
N GLY A 246 -9.26 7.90 7.18
CA GLY A 246 -10.05 6.69 6.96
C GLY A 246 -11.44 6.97 6.38
N ALA A 247 -12.12 7.99 6.90
CA ALA A 247 -13.43 8.43 6.38
C ALA A 247 -13.32 8.92 4.93
N GLY A 248 -12.26 9.68 4.60
CA GLY A 248 -11.97 10.11 3.23
C GLY A 248 -11.70 8.96 2.27
N LEU A 249 -10.90 7.96 2.70
CA LEU A 249 -10.68 6.73 1.93
C LEU A 249 -11.99 5.99 1.66
N LEU A 250 -12.85 5.89 2.67
CA LEU A 250 -14.15 5.23 2.54
C LEU A 250 -15.06 6.00 1.57
N ALA A 251 -15.10 7.32 1.67
CA ALA A 251 -15.83 8.17 0.73
C ALA A 251 -15.34 7.98 -0.71
N ALA A 252 -14.02 7.96 -0.93
CA ALA A 252 -13.42 7.71 -2.26
C ALA A 252 -13.82 6.35 -2.83
N PHE A 253 -13.88 5.31 -1.99
CA PHE A 253 -14.31 3.98 -2.43
C PHE A 253 -15.75 3.99 -2.96
N PHE A 254 -16.67 4.68 -2.27
CA PHE A 254 -18.05 4.80 -2.73
C PHE A 254 -18.18 5.71 -3.96
N VAL A 255 -17.54 6.89 -3.95
CA VAL A 255 -17.55 7.84 -5.06
C VAL A 255 -17.03 7.18 -6.34
N ARG A 256 -15.96 6.39 -6.24
CA ARG A 256 -15.45 5.64 -7.38
C ARG A 256 -16.47 4.66 -7.95
N LYS A 257 -17.27 4.01 -7.11
CA LYS A 257 -18.30 3.05 -7.54
C LYS A 257 -19.58 3.69 -8.07
N THR A 258 -19.81 4.94 -7.78
CA THR A 258 -21.03 5.65 -8.17
C THR A 258 -20.81 6.69 -9.25
N VAL A 259 -19.82 7.57 -9.04
CA VAL A 259 -19.57 8.73 -9.92
C VAL A 259 -18.57 8.39 -11.03
N PHE A 260 -17.51 7.64 -10.72
CA PHE A 260 -16.42 7.37 -11.67
C PHE A 260 -16.57 6.05 -12.45
N ILE A 261 -17.72 5.38 -12.41
CA ILE A 261 -17.95 4.15 -13.18
C ILE A 261 -17.85 4.42 -14.68
N GLU A 262 -18.51 5.51 -15.15
CA GLU A 262 -18.58 5.88 -16.56
C GLU A 262 -17.66 7.07 -16.91
N ALA A 263 -16.97 7.63 -15.90
CA ALA A 263 -16.12 8.78 -16.10
C ALA A 263 -14.82 8.41 -16.81
N ASP A 264 -14.28 9.38 -17.57
CA ASP A 264 -12.98 9.25 -18.20
C ASP A 264 -11.88 8.97 -17.15
N ASP A 265 -10.97 8.08 -17.52
CA ASP A 265 -9.78 7.73 -16.73
C ASP A 265 -9.01 8.97 -16.24
N ARG A 266 -9.01 10.05 -17.03
CA ARG A 266 -8.38 11.33 -16.72
C ARG A 266 -9.05 12.06 -15.56
N ALA A 267 -10.37 12.03 -15.49
CA ALA A 267 -11.14 12.76 -14.49
C ALA A 267 -10.88 12.27 -13.06
N GLU A 268 -10.86 10.95 -12.84
CA GLU A 268 -10.59 10.37 -11.50
C GLU A 268 -9.21 10.76 -10.98
N MET A 269 -8.16 10.70 -11.81
CA MET A 269 -6.81 11.09 -11.43
C MET A 269 -6.70 12.58 -11.15
N PHE A 270 -7.32 13.41 -11.98
CA PHE A 270 -7.33 14.87 -11.83
C PHE A 270 -8.00 15.28 -10.51
N VAL A 271 -9.18 14.74 -10.21
CA VAL A 271 -9.89 14.99 -8.96
C VAL A 271 -9.08 14.51 -7.76
N GLY A 272 -8.45 13.32 -7.83
CA GLY A 272 -7.61 12.82 -6.76
C GLY A 272 -6.44 13.75 -6.42
N LEU A 273 -5.75 14.29 -7.43
CA LEU A 273 -4.66 15.25 -7.24
C LEU A 273 -5.16 16.61 -6.75
N LEU A 274 -6.33 17.09 -7.21
CA LEU A 274 -6.93 18.31 -6.68
C LEU A 274 -7.31 18.18 -5.20
N LEU A 275 -7.79 17.01 -4.78
CA LEU A 275 -8.09 16.76 -3.37
C LEU A 275 -6.82 16.77 -2.50
N TYR A 276 -5.70 16.22 -3.00
CA TYR A 276 -4.40 16.37 -2.34
C TYR A 276 -4.00 17.83 -2.20
N LEU A 277 -4.09 18.59 -3.30
CA LEU A 277 -3.74 20.01 -3.29
C LEU A 277 -4.59 20.80 -2.28
N ALA A 278 -5.90 20.63 -2.32
CA ALA A 278 -6.82 21.30 -1.40
C ALA A 278 -6.51 20.91 0.06
N ALA A 279 -6.26 19.63 0.33
CA ALA A 279 -5.93 19.16 1.67
C ALA A 279 -4.66 19.84 2.21
N LEU A 280 -3.58 19.86 1.44
CA LEU A 280 -2.31 20.47 1.85
C LEU A 280 -2.42 21.99 2.06
N LEU A 281 -3.14 22.68 1.19
CA LEU A 281 -3.39 24.11 1.34
C LEU A 281 -4.22 24.45 2.59
N LEU A 282 -5.21 23.61 2.91
CA LEU A 282 -6.03 23.77 4.12
C LEU A 282 -5.21 23.44 5.38
N LEU A 283 -4.37 22.42 5.36
CA LEU A 283 -3.48 22.07 6.49
C LEU A 283 -2.41 23.14 6.75
N ALA A 284 -2.01 23.87 5.72
CA ALA A 284 -1.06 24.97 5.86
C ALA A 284 -1.66 26.20 6.59
N GLN A 285 -2.99 26.28 6.70
CA GLN A 285 -3.67 27.38 7.41
C GLN A 285 -3.65 27.18 8.93
N PRO A 286 -3.56 28.23 9.73
CA PRO A 286 -3.52 28.14 11.20
C PRO A 286 -4.87 27.80 11.86
N LEU A 287 -5.91 27.52 11.07
CA LEU A 287 -7.28 27.27 11.52
C LEU A 287 -7.51 25.79 11.82
N SER A 288 -7.42 25.39 13.08
CA SER A 288 -7.61 23.99 13.50
C SER A 288 -8.99 23.41 13.14
N SER A 289 -10.02 24.24 13.04
CA SER A 289 -11.40 23.82 12.71
C SER A 289 -11.53 23.19 11.31
N ILE A 290 -10.66 23.54 10.36
CA ILE A 290 -10.68 23.01 8.99
C ILE A 290 -9.78 21.79 8.79
N HIS A 291 -8.89 21.48 9.73
CA HIS A 291 -7.92 20.40 9.59
C HIS A 291 -8.60 19.03 9.46
N ASN A 292 -9.70 18.78 10.16
CA ASN A 292 -10.46 17.55 10.04
C ASN A 292 -10.96 17.32 8.60
N ALA A 293 -11.53 18.35 7.98
CA ALA A 293 -11.95 18.29 6.59
C ALA A 293 -10.75 18.09 5.65
N ALA A 294 -9.62 18.74 5.92
CA ALA A 294 -8.41 18.59 5.15
C ALA A 294 -7.87 17.14 5.18
N TYR A 295 -7.85 16.48 6.33
CA TYR A 295 -7.47 15.06 6.43
C TYR A 295 -8.44 14.15 5.70
N ALA A 296 -9.76 14.45 5.74
CA ALA A 296 -10.73 13.68 4.94
C ALA A 296 -10.52 13.87 3.44
N LEU A 297 -10.27 15.09 2.98
CA LEU A 297 -9.92 15.36 1.57
C LEU A 297 -8.64 14.65 1.15
N PHE A 298 -7.63 14.64 2.04
CA PHE A 298 -6.39 13.91 1.79
C PHE A 298 -6.64 12.40 1.62
N GLY A 299 -7.39 11.78 2.53
CA GLY A 299 -7.75 10.36 2.43
C GLY A 299 -8.52 10.04 1.14
N ALA A 300 -9.43 10.92 0.74
CA ALA A 300 -10.15 10.77 -0.53
C ALA A 300 -9.22 10.89 -1.75
N GLY A 301 -8.31 11.86 -1.74
CA GLY A 301 -7.29 12.04 -2.77
C GLY A 301 -6.38 10.82 -2.90
N CYS A 302 -5.89 10.28 -1.76
CA CYS A 302 -5.09 9.05 -1.72
C CYS A 302 -5.85 7.88 -2.35
N GLY A 303 -7.10 7.65 -1.95
CA GLY A 303 -7.93 6.57 -2.46
C GLY A 303 -8.12 6.63 -3.99
N LEU A 304 -8.47 7.78 -4.53
CA LEU A 304 -8.69 7.97 -5.97
C LEU A 304 -7.39 7.85 -6.76
N THR A 305 -6.34 8.58 -6.36
CA THR A 305 -5.05 8.62 -7.06
C THR A 305 -4.40 7.23 -7.12
N ALA A 306 -4.27 6.55 -5.98
CA ALA A 306 -3.65 5.23 -5.91
C ALA A 306 -4.45 4.17 -6.69
N SER A 307 -5.79 4.25 -6.63
CA SER A 307 -6.67 3.36 -7.36
C SER A 307 -6.52 3.53 -8.87
N ARG A 308 -6.47 4.76 -9.33
CA ARG A 308 -6.32 5.05 -10.77
C ARG A 308 -4.95 4.67 -11.30
N LEU A 309 -3.88 4.98 -10.56
CA LEU A 309 -2.53 4.56 -10.93
C LEU A 309 -2.41 3.04 -11.05
N LEU A 310 -2.94 2.27 -10.10
CA LEU A 310 -2.98 0.81 -10.22
C LEU A 310 -3.69 0.38 -11.51
N MET A 311 -4.84 0.98 -11.84
CA MET A 311 -5.57 0.66 -13.08
C MET A 311 -4.76 0.96 -14.34
N TYR A 312 -3.97 2.03 -14.35
CA TYR A 312 -3.08 2.33 -15.47
C TYR A 312 -2.00 1.25 -15.64
N PHE A 313 -1.36 0.80 -14.56
CA PHE A 313 -0.40 -0.29 -14.61
C PHE A 313 -1.03 -1.59 -15.12
N LEU A 314 -2.25 -1.92 -14.67
CA LEU A 314 -2.96 -3.12 -15.12
C LEU A 314 -3.38 -3.01 -16.60
N LYS A 315 -3.78 -1.82 -17.08
CA LYS A 315 -4.15 -1.59 -18.49
C LYS A 315 -2.94 -1.61 -19.44
N LEU A 316 -1.74 -1.25 -18.97
CA LEU A 316 -0.50 -1.37 -19.75
C LEU A 316 0.01 -2.81 -19.86
N SER A 317 -0.53 -3.73 -19.07
CA SER A 317 -0.01 -5.10 -18.96
C SER A 317 -0.80 -6.09 -19.80
N GLY A 318 -0.10 -6.96 -20.52
CA GLY A 318 -0.67 -8.17 -21.10
C GLY A 318 -1.10 -9.17 -20.00
N HIS A 319 -1.89 -10.19 -20.40
CA HIS A 319 -2.47 -11.15 -19.45
C HIS A 319 -1.45 -11.84 -18.54
N CYS A 320 -0.26 -12.16 -19.05
CA CYS A 320 0.79 -12.83 -18.28
C CYS A 320 1.62 -11.88 -17.39
N GLN A 321 1.57 -10.58 -17.65
CA GLN A 321 2.44 -9.58 -17.00
C GLN A 321 1.72 -8.75 -15.91
N ARG A 322 0.46 -9.05 -15.62
CA ARG A 322 -0.34 -8.28 -14.64
C ARG A 322 0.27 -8.29 -13.26
N GLY A 323 0.73 -9.44 -12.77
CA GLY A 323 1.41 -9.53 -11.48
C GLY A 323 2.67 -8.68 -11.40
N THR A 324 3.49 -8.67 -12.47
CA THR A 324 4.68 -7.82 -12.57
C THR A 324 4.33 -6.33 -12.52
N SER A 325 3.29 -5.91 -13.26
CA SER A 325 2.83 -4.51 -13.27
C SER A 325 2.27 -4.08 -11.92
N GLN A 326 1.50 -4.94 -11.27
CA GLN A 326 0.98 -4.68 -9.92
C GLN A 326 2.11 -4.55 -8.90
N ASN A 327 3.13 -5.40 -8.98
CA ASN A 327 4.29 -5.31 -8.09
C ASN A 327 5.11 -4.04 -8.36
N THR A 328 5.29 -3.64 -9.62
CA THR A 328 5.94 -2.38 -9.98
C THR A 328 5.20 -1.18 -9.39
N PHE A 329 3.86 -1.16 -9.47
CA PHE A 329 3.05 -0.13 -8.80
C PHE A 329 3.29 -0.11 -7.28
N MET A 330 3.19 -1.29 -6.63
CA MET A 330 3.37 -1.40 -5.17
C MET A 330 4.77 -0.98 -4.73
N LEU A 331 5.80 -1.34 -5.49
CA LEU A 331 7.18 -0.95 -5.22
C LEU A 331 7.35 0.58 -5.31
N GLY A 332 6.82 1.22 -6.37
CA GLY A 332 6.85 2.68 -6.52
C GLY A 332 6.13 3.38 -5.37
N TRP A 333 4.98 2.85 -4.94
CA TRP A 333 4.22 3.40 -3.83
C TRP A 333 5.01 3.34 -2.51
N ARG A 334 5.60 2.19 -2.19
CA ARG A 334 6.34 1.96 -0.94
C ARG A 334 7.63 2.76 -0.87
N ILE A 335 8.40 2.80 -1.97
CA ILE A 335 9.63 3.62 -2.05
C ILE A 335 9.26 5.10 -1.91
N GLY A 336 8.25 5.57 -2.62
CA GLY A 336 7.77 6.95 -2.53
C GLY A 336 7.37 7.32 -1.11
N PHE A 337 6.59 6.45 -0.45
CA PHE A 337 6.20 6.62 0.95
C PHE A 337 7.42 6.80 1.87
N ALA A 338 8.40 5.92 1.77
CA ALA A 338 9.62 5.99 2.59
C ALA A 338 10.44 7.27 2.33
N ILE A 339 10.55 7.69 1.07
CA ILE A 339 11.22 8.94 0.70
C ILE A 339 10.49 10.14 1.32
N GLY A 340 9.17 10.25 1.13
CA GLY A 340 8.38 11.34 1.68
C GLY A 340 8.39 11.41 3.19
N TRP A 341 8.35 10.24 3.85
CA TRP A 341 8.54 10.13 5.29
C TRP A 341 9.89 10.70 5.73
N SER A 342 10.97 10.31 5.04
CA SER A 342 12.33 10.73 5.35
C SER A 342 12.55 12.24 5.16
N VAL A 343 11.88 12.85 4.18
CA VAL A 343 11.95 14.32 3.96
C VAL A 343 11.55 15.08 5.23
N VAL A 344 10.55 14.59 5.97
CA VAL A 344 10.14 15.25 7.23
C VAL A 344 11.29 15.21 8.24
N VAL A 345 11.98 14.08 8.41
CA VAL A 345 13.10 13.97 9.35
C VAL A 345 14.20 15.00 9.07
N PHE A 346 14.60 15.11 7.80
CA PHE A 346 15.70 15.99 7.41
C PHE A 346 15.33 17.47 7.34
N CYS A 347 14.04 17.78 7.20
CA CYS A 347 13.57 19.17 7.02
C CYS A 347 12.87 19.75 8.26
N TYR A 348 12.46 18.90 9.22
CA TYR A 348 11.63 19.34 10.35
C TYR A 348 12.34 20.36 11.28
N ASP A 349 13.65 20.18 11.52
CA ASP A 349 14.42 21.05 12.40
C ASP A 349 14.68 22.45 11.80
N GLY A 350 14.56 22.58 10.48
CA GLY A 350 14.85 23.84 9.77
C GLY A 350 13.65 24.56 9.17
N LEU A 351 12.50 23.90 9.05
CA LEU A 351 11.32 24.44 8.36
C LEU A 351 10.06 24.34 9.24
N SER A 352 9.19 25.33 9.13
CA SER A 352 7.88 25.23 9.77
C SER A 352 7.01 24.16 9.10
N VAL A 353 6.11 23.55 9.88
CA VAL A 353 5.16 22.53 9.36
C VAL A 353 4.32 23.10 8.22
N SER A 354 3.89 24.37 8.31
CA SER A 354 3.15 25.03 7.23
C SER A 354 3.98 25.16 5.95
N THR A 355 5.29 25.40 6.05
CA THR A 355 6.20 25.44 4.90
C THR A 355 6.26 24.08 4.21
N LEU A 356 6.29 22.97 4.97
CA LEU A 356 6.27 21.62 4.41
C LEU A 356 4.94 21.34 3.67
N TYR A 357 3.81 21.79 4.21
CA TYR A 357 2.53 21.67 3.51
C TYR A 357 2.49 22.49 2.21
N TYR A 358 3.01 23.72 2.20
CA TYR A 358 3.10 24.52 0.97
C TYR A 358 4.06 23.92 -0.05
N ALA A 359 5.21 23.39 0.40
CA ALA A 359 6.14 22.68 -0.48
C ALA A 359 5.48 21.44 -1.10
N GLY A 360 4.78 20.64 -0.29
CA GLY A 360 3.98 19.52 -0.77
C GLY A 360 2.90 19.93 -1.77
N ALA A 361 2.20 21.03 -1.53
CA ALA A 361 1.22 21.57 -2.47
C ALA A 361 1.86 21.96 -3.81
N GLY A 362 3.04 22.58 -3.78
CA GLY A 362 3.84 22.87 -4.98
C GLY A 362 4.21 21.62 -5.76
N VAL A 363 4.62 20.55 -5.06
CA VAL A 363 4.91 19.24 -5.68
C VAL A 363 3.66 18.66 -6.33
N VAL A 364 2.48 18.76 -5.69
CA VAL A 364 1.20 18.29 -6.27
C VAL A 364 0.85 19.06 -7.53
N VAL A 365 1.04 20.39 -7.57
CA VAL A 365 0.82 21.19 -8.78
C VAL A 365 1.75 20.73 -9.90
N GLY A 366 3.04 20.55 -9.60
CA GLY A 366 4.00 19.99 -10.57
C GLY A 366 3.57 18.62 -11.08
N LEU A 367 3.14 17.72 -10.16
CA LEU A 367 2.65 16.39 -10.51
C LEU A 367 1.41 16.44 -11.40
N LEU A 368 0.48 17.38 -11.14
CA LEU A 368 -0.71 17.60 -11.95
C LEU A 368 -0.34 18.05 -13.36
N CYS A 369 0.59 19.01 -13.50
CA CYS A 369 1.09 19.46 -14.79
C CYS A 369 1.75 18.32 -15.56
N VAL A 370 2.65 17.57 -14.94
CA VAL A 370 3.34 16.41 -15.54
C VAL A 370 2.33 15.35 -15.98
N TYR A 371 1.31 15.08 -15.14
CA TYR A 371 0.26 14.14 -15.48
C TYR A 371 -0.50 14.56 -16.74
N LEU A 372 -0.95 15.82 -16.80
CA LEU A 372 -1.80 16.31 -17.91
C LEU A 372 -1.03 16.41 -19.21
N VAL A 373 0.23 16.86 -19.16
CA VAL A 373 1.03 17.18 -20.36
C VAL A 373 1.81 15.96 -20.87
N LEU A 374 2.35 15.13 -19.96
CA LEU A 374 3.28 14.07 -20.34
C LEU A 374 2.69 12.67 -20.11
N VAL A 375 2.23 12.36 -18.88
CA VAL A 375 1.91 10.99 -18.51
C VAL A 375 0.62 10.49 -19.14
N HIS A 376 -0.45 11.29 -19.11
CA HIS A 376 -1.73 10.89 -19.68
C HIS A 376 -1.69 10.71 -21.22
N PRO A 377 -1.10 11.64 -22.02
CA PRO A 377 -0.90 11.43 -23.46
C PRO A 377 -0.01 10.21 -23.74
N TRP A 378 1.08 10.05 -22.97
CA TRP A 378 1.95 8.88 -23.09
C TRP A 378 1.20 7.58 -22.84
N PHE A 379 0.40 7.51 -21.76
CA PHE A 379 -0.42 6.35 -21.42
C PHE A 379 -1.39 6.01 -22.56
N ASN A 380 -2.13 6.98 -23.08
CA ASN A 380 -3.07 6.76 -24.17
C ASN A 380 -2.40 6.22 -25.45
N LYS A 381 -1.16 6.62 -25.70
CA LYS A 381 -0.38 6.13 -26.86
C LYS A 381 0.12 4.68 -26.66
N HIS A 382 0.27 4.21 -25.40
CA HIS A 382 0.91 2.93 -25.11
C HIS A 382 -0.08 1.85 -24.64
N LYS A 383 -1.26 2.20 -24.13
CA LYS A 383 -2.25 1.24 -23.59
C LYS A 383 -2.72 0.19 -24.62
N ASP A 384 -2.69 0.50 -25.93
CA ASP A 384 -3.18 -0.38 -26.99
C ASP A 384 -2.05 -1.08 -27.77
N ARG A 385 -0.77 -0.86 -27.43
CA ARG A 385 0.37 -1.45 -28.17
C ARG A 385 0.49 -2.98 -28.00
N ASP A 386 0.13 -3.53 -26.87
CA ASP A 386 0.21 -4.98 -26.63
C ASP A 386 -0.82 -5.78 -27.43
N PHE A 387 -1.88 -5.15 -27.97
CA PHE A 387 -2.84 -5.81 -28.87
C PHE A 387 -2.34 -5.88 -30.32
N ARG A 388 -1.47 -4.96 -30.76
CA ARG A 388 -0.96 -4.93 -32.15
C ARG A 388 0.15 -5.93 -32.46
N PHE A 389 0.83 -6.49 -31.45
CA PHE A 389 1.86 -7.53 -31.65
C PHE A 389 1.31 -8.96 -31.76
N LYS A 390 -0.01 -9.14 -31.72
CA LYS A 390 -0.66 -10.47 -31.90
C LYS A 390 -1.23 -10.71 -33.29
N GLU A 391 -1.11 -9.76 -34.20
CA GLU A 391 -1.58 -9.89 -35.58
C GLU A 391 -0.45 -9.99 -36.61
N VAL A 392 0.78 -10.32 -36.20
CA VAL A 392 1.88 -10.61 -37.13
C VAL A 392 2.42 -12.00 -36.86
#